data_cd12b4809f4474233dfa2983b20f3d25
#
_entry.id   cd12b4809f4474233dfa2983b20f3d25
#
_cell.length_a   1.000
_cell.length_b   1.000
_cell.length_c   1.000
_cell.angle_alpha   90.00
_cell.angle_beta   90.00
_cell.angle_gamma   90.00
#
_symmetry.space_group_name_H-M   'P 1'
#
loop_
_entity.id
_entity.type
_entity.pdbx_description
1 polymer ?
#
loop_
_entity_poly.entity_id
_entity_poly.type
_entity_poly.pdbx_seq_one_letter_code
_entity_poly.pdbx_strand_id
1 'polypeptide(L)'
;MNWFIRNSIFILITTSMMLSSSSMAQEDDLFKLWPDTTLAKANSALHVNYLSETEKESIFYMNLLRINPPLFSETYFADYIKAKDVKKDKLVKELIKELENTGKMEPLLPNKELSDFARAHAKDMGESGRTGHNSSSGKPFRDRIAALEQHFTAINENCNYGNEDAVDALIDLLIDRKVPNFGHRRKILDPEMKLVGVALEPHKRWRHNYVQDFGIAKEK
;
A
#
# COMPACT_ATOMS: atom_id res chain seq x y z
N MET A 1 7.35 -19.93 -20.05
CA MET A 1 6.31 -19.07 -19.49
C MET A 1 6.76 -18.41 -18.17
N ASN A 2 7.57 -19.07 -17.35
CA ASN A 2 8.03 -18.56 -16.04
C ASN A 2 9.06 -17.43 -16.10
N TRP A 3 9.86 -17.37 -17.15
CA TRP A 3 10.92 -16.34 -17.30
C TRP A 3 10.38 -14.92 -17.53
N PHE A 4 9.25 -14.78 -18.25
CA PHE A 4 8.65 -13.46 -18.54
C PHE A 4 8.01 -12.80 -17.31
N ILE A 5 7.40 -13.58 -16.40
CA ILE A 5 6.77 -13.03 -15.19
C ILE A 5 7.83 -12.55 -14.20
N ARG A 6 8.92 -13.30 -14.04
CA ARG A 6 10.05 -12.91 -13.17
C ARG A 6 10.81 -11.69 -13.72
N ASN A 7 11.04 -11.63 -15.03
CA ASN A 7 11.67 -10.47 -15.65
C ASN A 7 10.80 -9.21 -15.70
N SER A 8 9.46 -9.34 -15.70
CA SER A 8 8.57 -8.18 -15.65
C SER A 8 8.56 -7.54 -14.26
N ILE A 9 8.69 -8.33 -13.20
CA ILE A 9 8.91 -7.81 -11.84
C ILE A 9 10.29 -7.12 -11.76
N PHE A 10 11.31 -7.68 -12.41
CA PHE A 10 12.67 -7.13 -12.48
C PHE A 10 12.75 -5.78 -13.20
N ILE A 11 12.02 -5.59 -14.28
CA ILE A 11 12.04 -4.33 -15.06
C ILE A 11 11.39 -3.17 -14.28
N LEU A 12 10.45 -3.47 -13.36
CA LEU A 12 9.80 -2.49 -12.49
C LEU A 12 10.71 -1.98 -11.35
N ILE A 13 11.65 -2.81 -10.88
CA ILE A 13 12.57 -2.49 -9.78
C ILE A 13 13.82 -1.73 -10.27
N THR A 14 14.20 -1.85 -11.54
CA THR A 14 15.48 -1.36 -12.05
C THR A 14 15.54 0.13 -12.41
N THR A 15 14.44 0.87 -12.39
CA THR A 15 14.45 2.29 -12.79
C THR A 15 14.56 3.28 -11.64
N SER A 16 14.61 2.85 -10.38
CA SER A 16 14.59 3.77 -9.23
C SER A 16 15.63 3.54 -8.13
N MET A 17 16.71 2.78 -8.33
CA MET A 17 17.85 2.84 -7.41
C MET A 17 19.06 2.12 -8.00
N MET A 18 20.26 2.72 -7.90
CA MET A 18 21.53 1.97 -7.89
C MET A 18 21.55 1.10 -6.63
N LEU A 19 20.77 0.02 -6.61
CA LEU A 19 20.90 -1.03 -5.62
C LEU A 19 22.25 -1.71 -5.83
N SER A 20 23.01 -1.87 -4.77
CA SER A 20 24.24 -2.67 -4.82
C SER A 20 23.90 -4.09 -5.27
N SER A 21 24.82 -4.77 -5.98
CA SER A 21 24.60 -6.14 -6.47
C SER A 21 24.19 -7.15 -5.35
N SER A 22 24.55 -6.87 -4.11
CA SER A 22 24.14 -7.64 -2.94
C SER A 22 22.65 -7.47 -2.57
N SER A 23 22.08 -6.29 -2.78
CA SER A 23 20.64 -6.03 -2.51
C SER A 23 19.75 -6.76 -3.53
N MET A 24 20.13 -6.78 -4.80
CA MET A 24 19.36 -7.49 -5.84
C MET A 24 19.37 -9.01 -5.65
N ALA A 25 20.50 -9.57 -5.20
CA ALA A 25 20.60 -11.01 -4.92
C ALA A 25 19.72 -11.42 -3.72
N GLN A 26 19.56 -10.56 -2.74
CA GLN A 26 18.74 -10.81 -1.56
C GLN A 26 17.23 -10.73 -1.86
N GLU A 27 16.80 -9.80 -2.71
CA GLU A 27 15.41 -9.74 -3.19
C GLU A 27 15.03 -10.96 -4.03
N ASP A 28 15.92 -11.43 -4.90
CA ASP A 28 15.72 -12.65 -5.68
C ASP A 28 15.50 -13.87 -4.79
N ASP A 29 16.22 -13.99 -3.68
CA ASP A 29 16.06 -15.09 -2.73
C ASP A 29 14.74 -15.00 -1.96
N LEU A 30 14.28 -13.81 -1.64
CA LEU A 30 13.02 -13.58 -0.93
C LEU A 30 11.82 -14.04 -1.74
N PHE A 31 11.77 -13.70 -3.03
CA PHE A 31 10.66 -14.08 -3.90
C PHE A 31 10.64 -15.57 -4.29
N LYS A 32 11.74 -16.30 -4.14
CA LYS A 32 11.77 -17.76 -4.33
C LYS A 32 10.87 -18.51 -3.35
N LEU A 33 10.55 -17.92 -2.19
CA LEU A 33 9.65 -18.51 -1.20
C LEU A 33 8.17 -18.34 -1.60
N TRP A 34 7.87 -17.52 -2.59
CA TRP A 34 6.53 -17.24 -3.03
C TRP A 34 6.19 -17.99 -4.32
N PRO A 35 5.03 -18.67 -4.39
CA PRO A 35 4.58 -19.30 -5.64
C PRO A 35 4.43 -18.26 -6.76
N ASP A 36 4.86 -18.57 -7.98
CA ASP A 36 4.74 -17.69 -9.16
C ASP A 36 3.29 -17.21 -9.37
N THR A 37 2.32 -18.10 -9.09
CA THR A 37 0.88 -17.75 -9.18
C THR A 37 0.47 -16.71 -8.14
N THR A 38 1.09 -16.69 -6.97
CA THR A 38 0.84 -15.69 -5.93
C THR A 38 1.45 -14.36 -6.33
N LEU A 39 2.70 -14.36 -6.81
CA LEU A 39 3.36 -13.15 -7.31
C LEU A 39 2.57 -12.52 -8.46
N ALA A 40 2.08 -13.32 -9.41
CA ALA A 40 1.25 -12.83 -10.50
C ALA A 40 -0.07 -12.22 -10.02
N LYS A 41 -0.76 -12.85 -9.04
CA LYS A 41 -1.98 -12.29 -8.43
C LYS A 41 -1.72 -11.00 -7.65
N ALA A 42 -0.62 -10.95 -6.89
CA ALA A 42 -0.25 -9.76 -6.13
C ALA A 42 0.04 -8.56 -7.06
N ASN A 43 0.56 -8.80 -8.25
CA ASN A 43 0.94 -7.78 -9.21
C ASN A 43 -0.26 -7.27 -10.06
N SER A 44 -1.39 -7.06 -9.41
CA SER A 44 -2.64 -6.62 -10.06
C SER A 44 -2.52 -5.26 -10.78
N ALA A 45 -1.57 -4.42 -10.38
CA ALA A 45 -1.33 -3.10 -10.96
C ALA A 45 -0.29 -3.08 -12.08
N LEU A 46 0.31 -4.22 -12.47
CA LEU A 46 1.42 -4.30 -13.42
C LEU A 46 1.19 -3.50 -14.72
N HIS A 47 0.01 -3.66 -15.31
CA HIS A 47 -0.33 -3.06 -16.61
C HIS A 47 -1.12 -1.75 -16.51
N VAL A 48 -1.26 -1.22 -15.30
CA VAL A 48 -1.96 0.05 -15.05
C VAL A 48 -1.05 1.22 -15.44
N ASN A 49 -1.57 2.17 -16.19
CA ASN A 49 -0.80 3.31 -16.73
C ASN A 49 -1.04 4.65 -16.03
N TYR A 50 -1.95 4.69 -15.04
CA TYR A 50 -2.27 5.90 -14.26
C TYR A 50 -1.60 5.94 -12.88
N LEU A 51 -0.79 4.92 -12.55
CA LEU A 51 0.00 4.83 -11.32
C LEU A 51 1.50 4.92 -11.64
N SER A 52 2.26 5.57 -10.76
CA SER A 52 3.72 5.53 -10.77
C SER A 52 4.24 4.15 -10.34
N GLU A 53 5.51 3.85 -10.60
CA GLU A 53 6.08 2.55 -10.25
C GLU A 53 6.04 2.29 -8.74
N THR A 54 6.38 3.27 -7.90
CA THR A 54 6.31 3.11 -6.43
C THR A 54 4.87 2.93 -5.92
N GLU A 55 3.87 3.55 -6.58
CA GLU A 55 2.46 3.32 -6.28
C GLU A 55 2.02 1.90 -6.66
N LYS A 56 2.45 1.37 -7.80
CA LYS A 56 2.21 -0.03 -8.20
C LYS A 56 2.89 -1.00 -7.24
N GLU A 57 4.11 -0.70 -6.86
CA GLU A 57 4.89 -1.50 -5.92
C GLU A 57 4.21 -1.57 -4.54
N SER A 58 3.67 -0.46 -4.04
CA SER A 58 2.91 -0.47 -2.80
C SER A 58 1.66 -1.36 -2.86
N ILE A 59 0.95 -1.40 -4.01
CA ILE A 59 -0.17 -2.32 -4.22
C ILE A 59 0.31 -3.77 -4.26
N PHE A 60 1.43 -4.05 -4.91
CA PHE A 60 2.02 -5.38 -4.96
C PHE A 60 2.33 -5.93 -3.56
N TYR A 61 3.05 -5.17 -2.72
CA TYR A 61 3.35 -5.60 -1.35
C TYR A 61 2.11 -5.67 -0.46
N MET A 62 1.15 -4.78 -0.64
CA MET A 62 -0.15 -4.84 0.03
C MET A 62 -0.90 -6.13 -0.32
N ASN A 63 -0.82 -6.57 -1.59
CA ASN A 63 -1.42 -7.81 -2.05
C ASN A 63 -0.67 -9.05 -1.58
N LEU A 64 0.66 -9.04 -1.53
CA LEU A 64 1.42 -10.12 -0.88
C LEU A 64 1.00 -10.31 0.57
N LEU A 65 0.90 -9.20 1.31
CA LEU A 65 0.42 -9.18 2.68
C LEU A 65 -0.97 -9.81 2.79
N ARG A 66 -1.92 -9.44 1.92
CA ARG A 66 -3.29 -9.92 1.97
C ARG A 66 -3.43 -11.39 1.56
N ILE A 67 -2.72 -11.82 0.51
CA ILE A 67 -2.79 -13.19 0.01
C ILE A 67 -2.20 -14.20 1.00
N ASN A 68 -1.12 -13.85 1.68
CA ASN A 68 -0.49 -14.73 2.67
C ASN A 68 0.18 -13.93 3.79
N PRO A 69 -0.61 -13.43 4.78
CA PRO A 69 -0.08 -12.59 5.86
C PRO A 69 1.05 -13.25 6.66
N PRO A 70 0.97 -14.54 7.04
CA PRO A 70 2.10 -15.20 7.73
C PRO A 70 3.38 -15.18 6.91
N LEU A 71 3.32 -15.58 5.63
CA LEU A 71 4.50 -15.61 4.77
C LEU A 71 5.06 -14.20 4.52
N PHE A 72 4.20 -13.18 4.38
CA PHE A 72 4.63 -11.78 4.29
C PHE A 72 5.41 -11.36 5.55
N SER A 73 4.93 -11.74 6.73
CA SER A 73 5.58 -11.44 8.01
C SER A 73 6.95 -12.09 8.13
N GLU A 74 7.06 -13.38 7.73
CA GLU A 74 8.28 -14.18 7.81
C GLU A 74 9.32 -13.80 6.75
N THR A 75 8.90 -13.25 5.62
CA THR A 75 9.77 -12.91 4.48
C THR A 75 9.98 -11.40 4.38
N TYR A 76 9.15 -10.73 3.61
CA TYR A 76 9.33 -9.32 3.27
C TYR A 76 9.39 -8.40 4.50
N PHE A 77 8.45 -8.56 5.44
CA PHE A 77 8.41 -7.68 6.62
C PHE A 77 9.62 -7.90 7.55
N ALA A 78 10.05 -9.15 7.71
CA ALA A 78 11.26 -9.47 8.48
C ALA A 78 12.52 -8.84 7.87
N ASP A 79 12.66 -8.93 6.54
CA ASP A 79 13.75 -8.31 5.80
C ASP A 79 13.69 -6.79 5.83
N TYR A 80 12.51 -6.21 5.65
CA TYR A 80 12.28 -4.77 5.75
C TYR A 80 12.71 -4.23 7.12
N ILE A 81 12.28 -4.89 8.21
CA ILE A 81 12.68 -4.52 9.58
C ILE A 81 14.20 -4.50 9.73
N LYS A 82 14.89 -5.50 9.17
CA LYS A 82 16.34 -5.61 9.23
C LYS A 82 17.01 -4.54 8.36
N ALA A 83 16.57 -4.36 7.12
CA ALA A 83 17.16 -3.44 6.15
C ALA A 83 17.02 -1.97 6.57
N LYS A 84 15.86 -1.62 7.15
CA LYS A 84 15.55 -0.24 7.60
C LYS A 84 15.85 0.00 9.09
N ASP A 85 16.49 -0.94 9.79
CA ASP A 85 16.77 -0.89 11.23
C ASP A 85 15.56 -0.52 12.09
N VAL A 86 14.39 -1.08 11.73
CA VAL A 86 13.14 -0.81 12.44
C VAL A 86 13.17 -1.45 13.82
N LYS A 87 13.06 -0.63 14.87
CA LYS A 87 13.04 -1.12 16.24
C LYS A 87 11.89 -2.11 16.47
N LYS A 88 12.23 -3.36 16.83
CA LYS A 88 11.27 -4.41 17.21
C LYS A 88 10.63 -4.14 18.59
N ASP A 89 9.94 -3.03 18.74
CA ASP A 89 9.19 -2.68 19.93
C ASP A 89 7.89 -3.49 20.08
N LYS A 90 7.07 -3.13 21.08
CA LYS A 90 5.79 -3.81 21.34
C LYS A 90 4.86 -3.81 20.15
N LEU A 91 4.75 -2.69 19.42
CA LEU A 91 3.81 -2.55 18.28
C LEU A 91 4.23 -3.42 17.09
N VAL A 92 5.52 -3.47 16.77
CA VAL A 92 6.05 -4.36 15.73
C VAL A 92 5.84 -5.83 16.09
N LYS A 93 6.05 -6.22 17.36
CA LYS A 93 5.79 -7.59 17.84
C LYS A 93 4.31 -7.95 17.77
N GLU A 94 3.42 -7.01 18.12
CA GLU A 94 1.96 -7.18 18.00
C GLU A 94 1.54 -7.36 16.55
N LEU A 95 2.08 -6.56 15.63
CA LEU A 95 1.82 -6.71 14.19
C LEU A 95 2.27 -8.09 13.69
N ILE A 96 3.50 -8.52 14.00
CA ILE A 96 4.00 -9.85 13.62
C ILE A 96 3.02 -10.93 14.09
N LYS A 97 2.66 -10.93 15.37
CA LYS A 97 1.72 -11.89 15.94
C LYS A 97 0.34 -11.84 15.29
N GLU A 98 -0.14 -10.65 14.94
CA GLU A 98 -1.41 -10.47 14.23
C GLU A 98 -1.34 -11.09 12.84
N LEU A 99 -0.28 -10.81 12.07
CA LEU A 99 -0.09 -11.35 10.72
C LEU A 99 0.04 -12.88 10.72
N GLU A 100 0.74 -13.46 11.69
CA GLU A 100 0.85 -14.91 11.87
C GLU A 100 -0.51 -15.60 12.05
N ASN A 101 -1.51 -14.89 12.59
CA ASN A 101 -2.85 -15.40 12.88
C ASN A 101 -3.92 -14.86 11.91
N THR A 102 -3.55 -14.03 10.96
CA THR A 102 -4.49 -13.46 9.99
C THR A 102 -4.70 -14.43 8.83
N GLY A 103 -5.96 -14.67 8.47
CA GLY A 103 -6.33 -15.51 7.34
C GLY A 103 -5.99 -14.88 5.99
N LYS A 104 -5.93 -15.71 4.95
CA LYS A 104 -5.74 -15.27 3.56
C LYS A 104 -6.92 -14.42 3.10
N MET A 105 -6.62 -13.39 2.31
CA MET A 105 -7.60 -12.48 1.71
C MET A 105 -7.39 -12.41 0.20
N GLU A 106 -8.43 -12.00 -0.51
CA GLU A 106 -8.29 -11.68 -1.93
C GLU A 106 -7.40 -10.45 -2.14
N PRO A 107 -6.63 -10.40 -3.24
CA PRO A 107 -5.87 -9.22 -3.59
C PRO A 107 -6.81 -8.05 -3.91
N LEU A 108 -6.35 -6.85 -3.65
CA LEU A 108 -6.99 -5.61 -4.08
C LEU A 108 -6.73 -5.38 -5.57
N LEU A 109 -7.74 -4.94 -6.29
CA LEU A 109 -7.61 -4.54 -7.68
C LEU A 109 -7.47 -3.01 -7.75
N PRO A 110 -6.53 -2.48 -8.53
CA PRO A 110 -6.38 -1.04 -8.72
C PRO A 110 -7.62 -0.48 -9.41
N ASN A 111 -8.14 0.62 -8.88
CA ASN A 111 -9.30 1.30 -9.44
C ASN A 111 -8.94 2.75 -9.75
N LYS A 112 -9.20 3.18 -10.99
CA LYS A 112 -8.81 4.51 -11.46
C LYS A 112 -9.55 5.62 -10.73
N GLU A 113 -10.84 5.46 -10.47
CA GLU A 113 -11.65 6.49 -9.82
C GLU A 113 -11.21 6.71 -8.36
N LEU A 114 -10.90 5.62 -7.63
CA LEU A 114 -10.30 5.71 -6.30
C LEU A 114 -8.90 6.33 -6.34
N SER A 115 -8.09 6.02 -7.37
CA SER A 115 -6.75 6.60 -7.51
C SER A 115 -6.81 8.11 -7.83
N ASP A 116 -7.75 8.53 -8.67
CA ASP A 116 -7.97 9.94 -8.97
C ASP A 116 -8.45 10.69 -7.71
N PHE A 117 -9.30 10.06 -6.90
CA PHE A 117 -9.79 10.62 -5.65
C PHE A 117 -8.68 10.74 -4.60
N ALA A 118 -7.87 9.69 -4.41
CA ALA A 118 -6.68 9.70 -3.55
C ALA A 118 -5.72 10.81 -3.97
N ARG A 119 -5.45 10.93 -5.28
CA ARG A 119 -4.53 11.94 -5.83
C ARG A 119 -5.03 13.35 -5.64
N ALA A 120 -6.33 13.59 -5.82
CA ALA A 120 -6.92 14.90 -5.57
C ALA A 120 -6.76 15.30 -4.09
N HIS A 121 -6.96 14.38 -3.15
CA HIS A 121 -6.75 14.65 -1.73
C HIS A 121 -5.28 14.85 -1.38
N ALA A 122 -4.40 13.99 -1.88
CA ALA A 122 -2.97 14.11 -1.65
C ALA A 122 -2.42 15.46 -2.14
N LYS A 123 -2.86 15.96 -3.31
CA LYS A 123 -2.51 17.28 -3.83
C LYS A 123 -3.05 18.40 -2.96
N ASP A 124 -4.34 18.37 -2.60
CA ASP A 124 -4.97 19.36 -1.74
C ASP A 124 -4.25 19.49 -0.37
N MET A 125 -3.94 18.35 0.27
CA MET A 125 -3.16 18.35 1.51
C MET A 125 -1.73 18.83 1.29
N GLY A 126 -1.09 18.38 0.22
CA GLY A 126 0.27 18.75 -0.14
C GLY A 126 0.43 20.26 -0.34
N GLU A 127 -0.43 20.85 -1.14
CA GLU A 127 -0.43 22.30 -1.44
C GLU A 127 -0.79 23.18 -0.24
N SER A 128 -1.74 22.72 0.58
CA SER A 128 -2.14 23.46 1.79
C SER A 128 -1.19 23.29 2.96
N GLY A 129 -0.40 22.21 2.99
CA GLY A 129 0.42 21.80 4.14
C GLY A 129 -0.39 21.24 5.31
N ARG A 130 -1.67 20.92 5.11
CA ARG A 130 -2.57 20.32 6.11
C ARG A 130 -2.44 18.81 6.12
N THR A 131 -3.02 18.18 7.14
CA THR A 131 -3.06 16.71 7.31
C THR A 131 -4.46 16.25 7.71
N GLY A 132 -4.76 14.98 7.52
CA GLY A 132 -6.04 14.36 7.91
C GLY A 132 -6.94 14.08 6.72
N HIS A 133 -8.20 13.76 7.01
CA HIS A 133 -9.17 13.28 6.02
C HIS A 133 -10.08 14.39 5.45
N ASN A 134 -10.14 15.55 6.09
CA ASN A 134 -10.91 16.68 5.59
C ASN A 134 -10.12 17.41 4.50
N SER A 135 -10.81 18.02 3.52
CA SER A 135 -10.15 18.87 2.54
C SER A 135 -9.49 20.10 3.19
N SER A 136 -8.64 20.79 2.47
CA SER A 136 -8.02 22.04 2.92
C SER A 136 -9.06 23.15 3.19
N SER A 137 -10.22 23.11 2.52
CA SER A 137 -11.36 23.98 2.77
C SER A 137 -12.23 23.59 3.96
N GLY A 138 -11.91 22.44 4.63
CA GLY A 138 -12.67 21.93 5.78
C GLY A 138 -13.81 20.99 5.42
N LYS A 139 -13.99 20.60 4.15
CA LYS A 139 -15.02 19.65 3.74
C LYS A 139 -14.71 18.27 4.34
N PRO A 140 -15.61 17.66 5.16
CA PRO A 140 -15.38 16.36 5.79
C PRO A 140 -15.20 15.22 4.78
N PHE A 141 -14.52 14.14 5.17
CA PHE A 141 -14.34 12.94 4.33
C PHE A 141 -15.67 12.43 3.76
N ARG A 142 -16.69 12.30 4.61
CA ARG A 142 -18.03 11.90 4.19
C ARG A 142 -18.57 12.72 3.01
N ASP A 143 -18.39 14.03 3.06
CA ASP A 143 -18.88 14.90 2.00
C ASP A 143 -17.96 14.87 0.76
N ARG A 144 -16.67 14.55 0.96
CA ARG A 144 -15.73 14.34 -0.16
C ARG A 144 -16.12 13.12 -0.99
N ILE A 145 -16.49 12.00 -0.36
CA ILE A 145 -16.84 10.75 -1.04
C ILE A 145 -18.24 10.74 -1.65
N ALA A 146 -19.09 11.73 -1.38
CA ALA A 146 -20.48 11.73 -1.83
C ALA A 146 -20.67 11.50 -3.34
N ALA A 147 -19.76 12.02 -4.17
CA ALA A 147 -19.79 11.77 -5.63
C ALA A 147 -19.46 10.31 -6.00
N LEU A 148 -18.71 9.60 -5.16
CA LEU A 148 -18.31 8.20 -5.37
C LEU A 148 -19.38 7.21 -4.88
N GLU A 149 -20.31 7.63 -4.02
CA GLU A 149 -21.37 6.78 -3.46
C GLU A 149 -22.31 6.22 -4.54
N GLN A 150 -22.33 6.77 -5.75
CA GLN A 150 -23.04 6.19 -6.88
C GLN A 150 -22.40 4.89 -7.38
N HIS A 151 -21.09 4.70 -7.25
CA HIS A 151 -20.31 3.57 -7.75
C HIS A 151 -19.85 2.60 -6.66
N PHE A 152 -19.76 3.06 -5.41
CA PHE A 152 -19.24 2.28 -4.28
C PHE A 152 -20.24 2.20 -3.13
N THR A 153 -20.32 1.04 -2.50
CA THR A 153 -21.13 0.82 -1.28
C THR A 153 -20.39 1.21 -0.01
N ALA A 154 -19.06 1.13 -0.05
CA ALA A 154 -18.20 1.55 1.05
C ALA A 154 -16.89 2.11 0.49
N ILE A 155 -16.37 3.15 1.16
CA ILE A 155 -15.06 3.74 0.89
C ILE A 155 -14.38 4.03 2.21
N ASN A 156 -13.10 3.64 2.33
CA ASN A 156 -12.25 3.92 3.47
C ASN A 156 -10.95 4.60 3.00
N GLU A 157 -10.42 5.53 3.79
CA GLU A 157 -9.19 6.28 3.44
C GLU A 157 -8.12 6.10 4.52
N ASN A 158 -6.88 5.89 4.11
CA ASN A 158 -5.68 6.03 4.92
C ASN A 158 -4.82 7.18 4.40
N CYS A 159 -4.22 7.96 5.30
CA CYS A 159 -3.29 9.02 4.96
C CYS A 159 -1.97 8.83 5.74
N ASN A 160 -0.85 8.91 5.05
CA ASN A 160 0.50 8.90 5.63
C ASN A 160 1.27 10.15 5.20
N TYR A 161 2.18 10.62 6.04
CA TYR A 161 2.95 11.85 5.80
C TYR A 161 4.41 11.66 6.15
N GLY A 162 5.31 12.11 5.27
CA GLY A 162 6.75 12.14 5.50
C GLY A 162 7.55 11.07 4.77
N ASN A 163 6.91 9.98 4.35
CA ASN A 163 7.58 8.93 3.58
C ASN A 163 7.65 9.33 2.10
N GLU A 164 8.83 9.25 1.50
CA GLU A 164 9.06 9.54 0.09
C GLU A 164 8.83 8.32 -0.82
N ASP A 165 8.69 7.15 -0.20
CA ASP A 165 8.44 5.89 -0.86
C ASP A 165 7.07 5.33 -0.42
N ALA A 166 6.29 4.81 -1.37
CA ALA A 166 4.94 4.34 -1.09
C ALA A 166 4.92 3.02 -0.31
N VAL A 167 5.99 2.22 -0.40
CA VAL A 167 6.13 0.97 0.37
C VAL A 167 6.50 1.30 1.82
N ASP A 168 7.41 2.25 2.04
CA ASP A 168 7.73 2.75 3.39
C ASP A 168 6.47 3.33 4.06
N ALA A 169 5.65 4.08 3.29
CA ALA A 169 4.36 4.59 3.78
C ALA A 169 3.37 3.46 4.13
N LEU A 170 3.30 2.40 3.31
CA LEU A 170 2.48 1.22 3.58
C LEU A 170 2.89 0.54 4.90
N ILE A 171 4.19 0.33 5.10
CA ILE A 171 4.69 -0.33 6.32
C ILE A 171 4.43 0.54 7.56
N ASP A 172 4.57 1.86 7.46
CA ASP A 172 4.25 2.76 8.56
C ASP A 172 2.75 2.71 8.93
N LEU A 173 1.86 2.66 7.94
CA LEU A 173 0.41 2.46 8.14
C LEU A 173 0.07 1.08 8.72
N LEU A 174 0.87 0.04 8.45
CA LEU A 174 0.70 -1.29 9.04
C LEU A 174 1.16 -1.33 10.50
N ILE A 175 2.31 -0.74 10.82
CA ILE A 175 2.79 -0.65 12.21
C ILE A 175 1.83 0.23 13.03
N ASP A 176 1.29 1.27 12.41
CA ASP A 176 0.20 2.11 12.90
C ASP A 176 0.50 2.79 14.25
N ARG A 177 1.68 3.40 14.35
CA ARG A 177 2.14 4.05 15.58
C ARG A 177 1.24 5.23 15.94
N LYS A 178 0.87 5.33 17.22
CA LYS A 178 0.09 6.44 17.80
C LYS A 178 -1.34 6.58 17.27
N VAL A 179 -1.85 5.58 16.54
CA VAL A 179 -3.24 5.55 16.07
C VAL A 179 -4.07 4.61 16.95
N PRO A 180 -5.11 5.11 17.63
CA PRO A 180 -5.97 4.26 18.45
C PRO A 180 -6.59 3.12 17.64
N ASN A 181 -6.60 1.92 18.21
CA ASN A 181 -7.23 0.73 17.62
C ASN A 181 -6.68 0.31 16.23
N PHE A 182 -5.48 0.76 15.85
CA PHE A 182 -4.84 0.40 14.58
C PHE A 182 -5.74 0.63 13.37
N GLY A 183 -6.30 1.84 13.27
CA GLY A 183 -7.31 2.18 12.26
C GLY A 183 -6.84 2.03 10.83
N HIS A 184 -5.56 2.35 10.52
CA HIS A 184 -5.00 2.20 9.19
C HIS A 184 -4.77 0.72 8.86
N ARG A 185 -4.14 -0.04 9.75
CA ARG A 185 -3.90 -1.48 9.61
C ARG A 185 -5.19 -2.24 9.33
N ARG A 186 -6.25 -1.96 10.09
CA ARG A 186 -7.55 -2.62 9.93
C ARG A 186 -8.14 -2.42 8.54
N LYS A 187 -8.00 -1.24 7.94
CA LYS A 187 -8.49 -0.98 6.58
C LYS A 187 -7.68 -1.74 5.53
N ILE A 188 -6.36 -1.86 5.71
CA ILE A 188 -5.49 -2.66 4.82
C ILE A 188 -5.83 -4.16 4.91
N LEU A 189 -6.15 -4.65 6.11
CA LEU A 189 -6.48 -6.05 6.40
C LEU A 189 -7.99 -6.34 6.38
N ASP A 190 -8.82 -5.42 5.88
CA ASP A 190 -10.25 -5.64 5.75
C ASP A 190 -10.55 -6.58 4.57
N PRO A 191 -11.08 -7.81 4.82
CA PRO A 191 -11.36 -8.77 3.76
C PRO A 191 -12.48 -8.35 2.82
N GLU A 192 -13.35 -7.42 3.25
CA GLU A 192 -14.45 -6.92 2.43
C GLU A 192 -13.98 -5.95 1.34
N MET A 193 -12.87 -5.25 1.56
CA MET A 193 -12.31 -4.34 0.56
C MET A 193 -11.77 -5.12 -0.64
N LYS A 194 -12.17 -4.72 -1.85
CA LYS A 194 -11.81 -5.38 -3.10
C LYS A 194 -11.03 -4.48 -4.06
N LEU A 195 -11.20 -3.17 -3.92
CA LEU A 195 -10.61 -2.17 -4.79
C LEU A 195 -9.72 -1.23 -4.00
N VAL A 196 -8.67 -0.72 -4.66
CA VAL A 196 -7.78 0.27 -4.08
C VAL A 196 -7.39 1.33 -5.11
N GLY A 197 -7.34 2.57 -4.66
CA GLY A 197 -6.65 3.67 -5.32
C GLY A 197 -5.56 4.19 -4.41
N VAL A 198 -4.40 4.53 -4.97
CA VAL A 198 -3.28 5.08 -4.21
C VAL A 198 -2.71 6.30 -4.91
N ALA A 199 -2.15 7.21 -4.12
CA ALA A 199 -1.42 8.37 -4.63
C ALA A 199 -0.30 8.78 -3.67
N LEU A 200 0.89 9.02 -4.22
CA LEU A 200 2.03 9.62 -3.54
C LEU A 200 2.30 10.98 -4.17
N GLU A 201 2.17 12.05 -3.39
CA GLU A 201 2.31 13.43 -3.89
C GLU A 201 3.22 14.27 -2.97
N PRO A 202 3.84 15.34 -3.48
CA PRO A 202 4.61 16.26 -2.67
C PRO A 202 3.75 16.92 -1.58
N HIS A 203 4.38 17.25 -0.42
CA HIS A 203 3.70 17.93 0.67
C HIS A 203 4.58 19.04 1.26
N LYS A 204 4.06 20.28 1.31
CA LYS A 204 4.82 21.49 1.73
C LYS A 204 5.48 21.34 3.11
N ARG A 205 4.81 20.71 4.05
CA ARG A 205 5.28 20.58 5.44
C ARG A 205 6.02 19.26 5.71
N TRP A 206 5.58 18.18 5.06
CA TRP A 206 6.07 16.83 5.32
C TRP A 206 6.90 16.26 4.16
N ARG A 207 7.18 17.04 3.10
CA ARG A 207 7.87 16.69 1.86
C ARG A 207 7.02 15.79 0.96
N HIS A 208 6.45 14.72 1.49
CA HIS A 208 5.57 13.79 0.79
C HIS A 208 4.35 13.44 1.63
N ASN A 209 3.29 13.04 0.96
CA ASN A 209 2.14 12.38 1.57
C ASN A 209 1.62 11.25 0.66
N TYR A 210 1.15 10.21 1.28
CA TYR A 210 0.63 9.02 0.62
C TYR A 210 -0.81 8.77 1.08
N VAL A 211 -1.72 8.60 0.12
CA VAL A 211 -3.15 8.33 0.37
C VAL A 211 -3.53 7.00 -0.24
N GLN A 212 -4.27 6.19 0.51
CA GLN A 212 -4.89 4.95 0.07
C GLN A 212 -6.40 5.07 0.24
N ASP A 213 -7.15 4.91 -0.83
CA ASP A 213 -8.61 4.79 -0.81
C ASP A 213 -9.02 3.36 -1.17
N PHE A 214 -9.72 2.70 -0.26
CA PHE A 214 -10.25 1.36 -0.44
C PHE A 214 -11.74 1.43 -0.77
N GLY A 215 -12.24 0.53 -1.60
CA GLY A 215 -13.63 0.54 -1.99
C GLY A 215 -14.24 -0.83 -2.23
N ILE A 216 -15.57 -0.89 -2.05
CA ILE A 216 -16.43 -2.00 -2.46
C ILE A 216 -17.35 -1.45 -3.57
N ALA A 217 -17.21 -1.98 -4.79
CA ALA A 217 -18.09 -1.56 -5.88
C ALA A 217 -19.56 -1.94 -5.61
N LYS A 218 -20.49 -1.11 -6.07
CA LYS A 218 -21.89 -1.51 -6.14
C LYS A 218 -22.08 -2.59 -7.20
N GLU A 219 -22.87 -3.59 -6.86
CA GLU A 219 -23.38 -4.53 -7.85
C GLU A 219 -24.26 -3.79 -8.86
N LYS A 220 -24.09 -4.13 -10.14
CA LYS A 220 -24.89 -3.54 -11.24
C LYS A 220 -26.23 -4.24 -11.35
#